data_4f5d5e82cf4001644509a3517c931add
#
_entry.id   4f5d5e82cf4001644509a3517c931add
#
_cell.length_a   1.000
_cell.length_b   1.000
_cell.length_c   1.000
_cell.angle_alpha   90.00
_cell.angle_beta   90.00
_cell.angle_gamma   90.00
#
_symmetry.space_group_name_H-M   'P 1'
#
loop_
_entity.id
_entity.type
_entity.pdbx_description
1 polymer ?
#
loop_
_entity_poly.entity_id
_entity_poly.type
_entity_poly.pdbx_seq_one_letter_code
_entity_poly.pdbx_strand_id
1 'polypeptide(L)'
;MGRTLTKNVHESMDAGFRPVRLCVVGADGRLGSSIVRHAASQGCEVTRPIGRGEEPEATRERRFDVLVDVSTVDGVHRACKIAEAHEMPILECVTSLDEAAKSALKVLETKIPVLVASNTSLGIATVRTLLGAMSNALGDWSVSISETHHSGKVDRPSGTARTIVADLHAAGRAVDDGDVVSHREGDVIGTHEIVFTNAEERIVLRHEAMDRSVFAIGAIRAAKWLAAGRAAGRYAIADTLDRSDPPSAISD
;
A
#
# COMPACT_ATOMS: atom_id res chain seq x y z
N MET A 1 42.17 6.03 37.19
CA MET A 1 41.13 7.06 37.05
C MET A 1 40.54 6.92 35.63
N GLY A 2 39.51 6.10 35.46
CA GLY A 2 38.78 5.91 34.22
C GLY A 2 37.44 6.57 34.32
N ARG A 3 37.18 7.55 33.47
CA ARG A 3 35.84 8.16 33.32
C ARG A 3 35.13 7.51 32.16
N THR A 4 34.08 6.81 32.54
CA THR A 4 33.03 6.21 31.68
C THR A 4 32.32 7.32 30.89
N LEU A 5 32.44 7.29 29.56
CA LEU A 5 31.64 8.11 28.64
C LEU A 5 30.49 7.24 28.10
N THR A 6 29.47 7.05 28.92
CA THR A 6 28.12 6.66 28.45
C THR A 6 27.18 7.81 28.78
N LYS A 7 27.02 8.72 27.85
CA LYS A 7 25.96 9.75 27.92
C LYS A 7 25.28 9.90 26.56
N ASN A 8 24.02 9.52 26.59
CA ASN A 8 22.90 10.13 25.86
C ASN A 8 22.99 10.27 24.33
N VAL A 9 22.66 9.20 23.62
CA VAL A 9 22.23 9.25 22.21
C VAL A 9 20.69 9.41 22.09
N HIS A 10 19.96 9.51 23.21
CA HIS A 10 18.48 9.55 23.23
C HIS A 10 17.87 10.95 23.40
N GLU A 11 18.63 12.03 23.45
CA GLU A 11 18.07 13.36 23.76
C GLU A 11 18.09 14.38 22.61
N SER A 12 18.27 13.97 21.35
CA SER A 12 18.32 14.96 20.23
C SER A 12 17.29 14.75 19.11
N MET A 13 16.16 14.06 19.37
CA MET A 13 15.09 13.87 18.37
C MET A 13 13.73 14.50 18.74
N ASP A 14 13.69 15.46 19.67
CA ASP A 14 12.42 16.05 20.13
C ASP A 14 12.33 17.53 19.81
N ALA A 15 12.50 17.89 18.54
CA ALA A 15 12.22 19.24 18.05
C ALA A 15 11.04 19.17 17.05
N GLY A 16 9.79 19.25 17.56
CA GLY A 16 8.63 19.70 16.77
C GLY A 16 7.99 18.70 15.77
N PHE A 17 8.27 17.40 15.86
CA PHE A 17 7.66 16.44 14.95
C PHE A 17 6.34 15.89 15.53
N ARG A 18 5.20 16.42 15.09
CA ARG A 18 3.92 15.85 15.48
C ARG A 18 3.62 14.56 14.68
N PRO A 19 2.97 13.55 15.27
CA PRO A 19 2.57 12.35 14.54
C PRO A 19 1.56 12.69 13.45
N VAL A 20 1.63 11.95 12.33
CA VAL A 20 0.60 12.03 11.28
C VAL A 20 -0.68 11.40 11.81
N ARG A 21 -1.79 12.13 11.76
CA ARG A 21 -3.10 11.71 12.26
C ARG A 21 -3.87 10.97 11.16
N LEU A 22 -4.32 9.76 11.47
CA LEU A 22 -5.03 8.89 10.55
C LEU A 22 -6.52 8.80 10.91
N CYS A 23 -7.39 8.93 9.90
CA CYS A 23 -8.74 8.42 9.93
C CYS A 23 -8.75 7.05 9.25
N VAL A 24 -9.14 5.98 9.94
CA VAL A 24 -9.13 4.62 9.40
C VAL A 24 -10.57 4.12 9.26
N VAL A 25 -11.06 3.99 8.04
CA VAL A 25 -12.37 3.40 7.71
C VAL A 25 -12.20 1.89 7.54
N GLY A 26 -12.98 1.10 8.29
CA GLY A 26 -12.80 -0.35 8.40
C GLY A 26 -11.78 -0.74 9.47
N ALA A 27 -11.65 0.06 10.53
CA ALA A 27 -10.68 -0.12 11.60
C ALA A 27 -10.79 -1.46 12.35
N ASP A 28 -11.98 -2.05 12.40
CA ASP A 28 -12.29 -3.36 12.99
C ASP A 28 -11.95 -4.56 12.09
N GLY A 29 -11.65 -4.31 10.80
CA GLY A 29 -11.22 -5.32 9.85
C GLY A 29 -9.78 -5.82 10.10
N ARG A 30 -9.39 -6.91 9.40
CA ARG A 30 -8.05 -7.51 9.53
C ARG A 30 -6.92 -6.52 9.26
N LEU A 31 -7.01 -5.77 8.19
CA LEU A 31 -5.99 -4.77 7.83
C LEU A 31 -6.12 -3.52 8.71
N GLY A 32 -7.35 -3.04 8.94
CA GLY A 32 -7.62 -1.86 9.76
C GLY A 32 -7.12 -2.02 11.20
N SER A 33 -7.43 -3.12 11.87
CA SER A 33 -6.93 -3.41 13.23
C SER A 33 -5.40 -3.54 13.30
N SER A 34 -4.78 -4.03 12.21
CA SER A 34 -3.32 -4.07 12.10
C SER A 34 -2.73 -2.66 11.94
N ILE A 35 -3.35 -1.79 11.14
CA ILE A 35 -2.94 -0.38 11.01
C ILE A 35 -3.02 0.32 12.37
N VAL A 36 -4.17 0.20 13.07
CA VAL A 36 -4.36 0.79 14.41
C VAL A 36 -3.26 0.34 15.39
N ARG A 37 -2.92 -0.95 15.37
CA ARG A 37 -1.90 -1.53 16.26
C ARG A 37 -0.49 -0.99 15.97
N HIS A 38 -0.14 -0.79 14.71
CA HIS A 38 1.21 -0.42 14.31
C HIS A 38 1.43 1.10 14.14
N ALA A 39 0.36 1.91 14.13
CA ALA A 39 0.44 3.34 13.85
C ALA A 39 1.46 4.07 14.73
N ALA A 40 1.36 3.90 16.05
CA ALA A 40 2.24 4.62 17.00
C ALA A 40 3.72 4.31 16.78
N SER A 41 4.08 3.04 16.55
CA SER A 41 5.47 2.64 16.28
C SER A 41 6.02 3.18 14.95
N GLN A 42 5.14 3.64 14.06
CA GLN A 42 5.48 4.23 12.77
C GLN A 42 5.37 5.76 12.77
N GLY A 43 5.21 6.41 13.95
CA GLY A 43 5.08 7.86 14.08
C GLY A 43 3.74 8.40 13.57
N CYS A 44 2.68 7.62 13.71
CA CYS A 44 1.31 8.01 13.39
C CYS A 44 0.39 7.85 14.60
N GLU A 45 -0.71 8.59 14.59
CA GLU A 45 -1.79 8.48 15.57
C GLU A 45 -3.10 8.19 14.84
N VAL A 46 -3.84 7.17 15.26
CA VAL A 46 -5.19 6.94 14.76
C VAL A 46 -6.16 7.75 15.60
N THR A 47 -6.54 8.93 15.10
CA THR A 47 -7.43 9.86 15.81
C THR A 47 -8.90 9.56 15.54
N ARG A 48 -9.22 8.84 14.45
CA ARG A 48 -10.57 8.50 14.06
C ARG A 48 -10.67 7.09 13.48
N PRO A 49 -10.76 6.06 14.31
CA PRO A 49 -11.12 4.73 13.84
C PRO A 49 -12.63 4.70 13.52
N ILE A 50 -13.02 4.17 12.37
CA ILE A 50 -14.42 4.02 11.96
C ILE A 50 -14.66 2.54 11.65
N GLY A 51 -15.45 1.89 12.49
CA GLY A 51 -15.87 0.51 12.34
C GLY A 51 -17.04 0.33 11.40
N ARG A 52 -17.52 -0.90 11.30
CA ARG A 52 -18.69 -1.25 10.49
C ARG A 52 -19.97 -0.65 11.10
N GLY A 53 -20.75 0.08 10.28
CA GLY A 53 -22.03 0.66 10.70
C GLY A 53 -21.92 1.91 11.54
N GLU A 54 -20.73 2.39 11.86
CA GLU A 54 -20.55 3.68 12.53
C GLU A 54 -20.73 4.82 11.53
N GLU A 55 -21.69 5.74 11.80
CA GLU A 55 -21.81 6.96 11.03
C GLU A 55 -20.78 7.99 11.51
N PRO A 56 -20.01 8.60 10.58
CA PRO A 56 -19.08 9.65 10.99
C PRO A 56 -19.88 10.86 11.50
N GLU A 57 -19.62 11.27 12.72
CA GLU A 57 -20.10 12.58 13.19
C GLU A 57 -19.63 13.66 12.22
N ALA A 58 -20.56 14.49 11.78
CA ALA A 58 -20.30 15.65 10.92
C ALA A 58 -19.62 16.79 11.73
N THR A 59 -18.50 16.50 12.37
CA THR A 59 -17.71 17.53 13.06
C THR A 59 -16.81 18.22 12.04
N ARG A 60 -16.92 19.53 11.91
CA ARG A 60 -16.10 20.39 11.05
C ARG A 60 -14.63 20.48 11.49
N GLU A 61 -14.26 19.91 12.63
CA GLU A 61 -12.88 19.94 13.10
C GLU A 61 -12.00 18.96 12.31
N ARG A 62 -10.97 19.47 11.71
CA ARG A 62 -9.88 18.69 11.09
C ARG A 62 -9.15 17.90 12.17
N ARG A 63 -9.56 16.65 12.38
CA ARG A 63 -8.95 15.76 13.40
C ARG A 63 -7.96 14.75 12.82
N PHE A 64 -7.75 14.75 11.49
CA PHE A 64 -6.82 13.84 10.82
C PHE A 64 -6.15 14.52 9.62
N ASP A 65 -5.02 13.98 9.18
CA ASP A 65 -4.21 14.50 8.08
C ASP A 65 -4.39 13.66 6.80
N VAL A 66 -4.82 12.41 6.92
CA VAL A 66 -5.08 11.50 5.82
C VAL A 66 -6.14 10.47 6.21
N LEU A 67 -7.01 10.12 5.26
CA LEU A 67 -7.96 9.03 5.40
C LEU A 67 -7.38 7.75 4.79
N VAL A 68 -7.50 6.62 5.49
CA VAL A 68 -7.13 5.29 5.02
C VAL A 68 -8.38 4.43 4.96
N ASP A 69 -8.81 4.06 3.75
CA ASP A 69 -9.94 3.16 3.56
C ASP A 69 -9.47 1.72 3.35
N VAL A 70 -9.81 0.87 4.30
CA VAL A 70 -9.59 -0.58 4.30
C VAL A 70 -10.89 -1.33 4.57
N SER A 71 -12.02 -0.74 4.18
CA SER A 71 -13.35 -1.24 4.44
C SER A 71 -13.82 -2.27 3.41
N THR A 72 -14.92 -2.02 2.76
CA THR A 72 -15.54 -2.85 1.71
C THR A 72 -15.94 -1.99 0.52
N VAL A 73 -16.28 -2.59 -0.62
CA VAL A 73 -16.73 -1.86 -1.82
C VAL A 73 -17.88 -0.89 -1.49
N ASP A 74 -18.84 -1.34 -0.68
CA ASP A 74 -19.96 -0.46 -0.21
C ASP A 74 -19.46 0.70 0.67
N GLY A 75 -18.32 0.54 1.35
CA GLY A 75 -17.72 1.56 2.21
C GLY A 75 -16.98 2.66 1.46
N VAL A 76 -16.53 2.40 0.24
CA VAL A 76 -15.71 3.35 -0.55
C VAL A 76 -16.44 4.68 -0.75
N HIS A 77 -17.72 4.67 -1.10
CA HIS A 77 -18.49 5.90 -1.29
C HIS A 77 -18.55 6.75 0.00
N ARG A 78 -18.62 6.09 1.15
CA ARG A 78 -18.59 6.75 2.46
C ARG A 78 -17.21 7.36 2.73
N ALA A 79 -16.13 6.60 2.47
CA ALA A 79 -14.77 7.08 2.62
C ALA A 79 -14.51 8.30 1.71
N CYS A 80 -14.96 8.26 0.46
CA CYS A 80 -14.87 9.37 -0.49
C CYS A 80 -15.59 10.63 0.04
N LYS A 81 -16.81 10.48 0.57
CA LYS A 81 -17.56 11.62 1.13
C LYS A 81 -16.85 12.25 2.33
N ILE A 82 -16.26 11.43 3.21
CA ILE A 82 -15.51 11.92 4.36
C ILE A 82 -14.27 12.68 3.89
N ALA A 83 -13.48 12.09 2.98
CA ALA A 83 -12.27 12.69 2.46
C ALA A 83 -12.56 14.03 1.75
N GLU A 84 -13.61 14.08 0.92
CA GLU A 84 -14.06 15.29 0.23
C GLU A 84 -14.52 16.39 1.20
N ALA A 85 -15.38 16.04 2.19
CA ALA A 85 -15.92 16.98 3.16
C ALA A 85 -14.83 17.64 4.03
N HIS A 86 -13.73 16.95 4.25
CA HIS A 86 -12.59 17.46 5.02
C HIS A 86 -11.43 17.95 4.14
N GLU A 87 -11.54 17.85 2.80
CA GLU A 87 -10.49 18.19 1.83
C GLU A 87 -9.16 17.48 2.16
N MET A 88 -9.23 16.19 2.59
CA MET A 88 -8.09 15.43 3.06
C MET A 88 -7.69 14.35 2.05
N PRO A 89 -6.37 14.08 1.90
CA PRO A 89 -5.89 12.97 1.09
C PRO A 89 -6.53 11.64 1.49
N ILE A 90 -6.72 10.75 0.52
CA ILE A 90 -7.24 9.40 0.76
C ILE A 90 -6.29 8.32 0.21
N LEU A 91 -5.99 7.34 1.05
CA LEU A 91 -5.41 6.05 0.67
C LEU A 91 -6.54 5.02 0.59
N GLU A 92 -6.84 4.59 -0.62
CA GLU A 92 -7.86 3.58 -0.92
C GLU A 92 -7.21 2.19 -1.07
N CYS A 93 -7.56 1.24 -0.20
CA CYS A 93 -6.99 -0.11 -0.18
C CYS A 93 -8.02 -1.22 -0.45
N VAL A 94 -9.28 -0.87 -0.72
CA VAL A 94 -10.31 -1.87 -1.00
C VAL A 94 -10.00 -2.57 -2.32
N THR A 95 -10.06 -3.91 -2.29
CA THR A 95 -9.84 -4.74 -3.48
C THR A 95 -11.15 -4.91 -4.26
N SER A 96 -11.04 -5.19 -5.56
CA SER A 96 -12.20 -5.48 -6.43
C SER A 96 -13.22 -4.35 -6.48
N LEU A 97 -12.76 -3.09 -6.58
CA LEU A 97 -13.61 -1.92 -6.75
C LEU A 97 -14.55 -2.09 -7.96
N ASP A 98 -15.83 -1.84 -7.75
CA ASP A 98 -16.81 -1.76 -8.83
C ASP A 98 -16.69 -0.44 -9.64
N GLU A 99 -17.43 -0.33 -10.73
CA GLU A 99 -17.35 0.84 -11.60
C GLU A 99 -17.88 2.13 -10.91
N ALA A 100 -18.81 2.00 -9.97
CA ALA A 100 -19.33 3.14 -9.21
C ALA A 100 -18.25 3.69 -8.26
N ALA A 101 -17.55 2.81 -7.52
CA ALA A 101 -16.44 3.18 -6.65
C ALA A 101 -15.27 3.79 -7.44
N LYS A 102 -14.90 3.18 -8.58
CA LYS A 102 -13.86 3.72 -9.47
C LYS A 102 -14.22 5.13 -9.98
N SER A 103 -15.48 5.33 -10.37
CA SER A 103 -15.99 6.63 -10.83
C SER A 103 -15.96 7.67 -9.72
N ALA A 104 -16.36 7.32 -8.48
CA ALA A 104 -16.30 8.20 -7.33
C ALA A 104 -14.85 8.64 -7.04
N LEU A 105 -13.90 7.72 -7.04
CA LEU A 105 -12.47 8.01 -6.86
C LEU A 105 -11.93 8.90 -7.99
N LYS A 106 -12.35 8.67 -9.25
CA LYS A 106 -11.95 9.49 -10.40
C LYS A 106 -12.44 10.94 -10.30
N VAL A 107 -13.61 11.17 -9.75
CA VAL A 107 -14.08 12.53 -9.46
C VAL A 107 -13.29 13.15 -8.32
N LEU A 108 -13.00 12.37 -7.27
CA LEU A 108 -12.31 12.83 -6.08
C LEU A 108 -10.85 13.25 -6.38
N GLU A 109 -10.14 12.54 -7.27
CA GLU A 109 -8.75 12.84 -7.65
C GLU A 109 -8.58 14.21 -8.32
N THR A 110 -9.66 14.82 -8.82
CA THR A 110 -9.62 16.19 -9.33
C THR A 110 -9.61 17.26 -8.23
N LYS A 111 -9.87 16.87 -6.99
CA LYS A 111 -10.03 17.78 -5.85
C LYS A 111 -8.97 17.57 -4.78
N ILE A 112 -8.59 16.33 -4.51
CA ILE A 112 -7.65 15.95 -3.46
C ILE A 112 -6.69 14.86 -3.95
N PRO A 113 -5.56 14.60 -3.25
CA PRO A 113 -4.70 13.47 -3.54
C PRO A 113 -5.40 12.14 -3.25
N VAL A 114 -5.42 11.23 -4.22
CA VAL A 114 -6.02 9.89 -4.12
C VAL A 114 -4.98 8.84 -4.48
N LEU A 115 -4.55 8.04 -3.52
CA LEU A 115 -3.68 6.87 -3.76
C LEU A 115 -4.52 5.60 -3.70
N VAL A 116 -4.45 4.79 -4.75
CA VAL A 116 -5.16 3.49 -4.79
C VAL A 116 -4.16 2.35 -4.81
N ALA A 117 -4.28 1.44 -3.85
CA ALA A 117 -3.37 0.31 -3.68
C ALA A 117 -4.11 -0.94 -3.19
N SER A 118 -4.45 -1.86 -4.08
CA SER A 118 -5.00 -3.18 -3.71
C SER A 118 -4.01 -4.07 -2.94
N ASN A 119 -2.73 -3.75 -2.99
CA ASN A 119 -1.66 -4.36 -2.20
C ASN A 119 -0.70 -3.25 -1.75
N THR A 120 -0.53 -3.10 -0.45
CA THR A 120 0.30 -2.05 0.15
C THR A 120 1.72 -2.51 0.51
N SER A 121 2.13 -3.74 0.14
CA SER A 121 3.50 -4.21 0.31
C SER A 121 4.47 -3.41 -0.55
N LEU A 122 5.42 -2.73 0.07
CA LEU A 122 6.47 -1.99 -0.64
C LEU A 122 7.41 -2.92 -1.41
N GLY A 123 7.63 -4.14 -0.91
CA GLY A 123 8.40 -5.15 -1.61
C GLY A 123 7.75 -5.54 -2.94
N ILE A 124 6.43 -5.79 -2.95
CA ILE A 124 5.68 -6.05 -4.19
C ILE A 124 5.69 -4.81 -5.11
N ALA A 125 5.51 -3.61 -4.56
CA ALA A 125 5.58 -2.39 -5.36
C ALA A 125 6.96 -2.25 -6.05
N THR A 126 8.05 -2.53 -5.32
CA THR A 126 9.41 -2.53 -5.88
C THR A 126 9.59 -3.57 -6.97
N VAL A 127 9.17 -4.83 -6.74
CA VAL A 127 9.22 -5.89 -7.76
C VAL A 127 8.49 -5.43 -9.03
N ARG A 128 7.26 -4.94 -8.90
CA ARG A 128 6.46 -4.45 -10.03
C ARG A 128 7.13 -3.32 -10.82
N THR A 129 7.76 -2.37 -10.13
CA THR A 129 8.51 -1.29 -10.77
C THR A 129 9.68 -1.81 -11.59
N LEU A 130 10.36 -2.87 -11.13
CA LEU A 130 11.48 -3.49 -11.84
C LEU A 130 11.04 -4.26 -13.09
N LEU A 131 9.81 -4.81 -13.14
CA LEU A 131 9.35 -5.65 -14.25
C LEU A 131 9.38 -4.92 -15.60
N GLY A 132 9.00 -3.65 -15.64
CA GLY A 132 9.05 -2.85 -16.87
C GLY A 132 10.48 -2.70 -17.41
N ALA A 133 11.43 -2.34 -16.55
CA ALA A 133 12.83 -2.19 -16.92
C ALA A 133 13.44 -3.53 -17.37
N MET A 134 13.16 -4.61 -16.65
CA MET A 134 13.62 -5.96 -16.99
C MET A 134 13.01 -6.46 -18.29
N SER A 135 11.73 -6.25 -18.52
CA SER A 135 11.07 -6.64 -19.77
C SER A 135 11.66 -5.93 -20.97
N ASN A 136 12.00 -4.66 -20.84
CA ASN A 136 12.66 -3.90 -21.91
C ASN A 136 14.11 -4.39 -22.18
N ALA A 137 14.87 -4.68 -21.12
CA ALA A 137 16.26 -5.12 -21.24
C ALA A 137 16.39 -6.56 -21.74
N LEU A 138 15.42 -7.43 -21.40
CA LEU A 138 15.46 -8.87 -21.62
C LEU A 138 14.34 -9.32 -22.57
N GLY A 139 14.12 -8.57 -23.66
CA GLY A 139 12.97 -8.72 -24.54
C GLY A 139 12.80 -10.10 -25.19
N ASP A 140 13.88 -10.81 -25.43
CA ASP A 140 13.93 -12.15 -26.03
C ASP A 140 13.91 -13.31 -25.00
N TRP A 141 14.00 -13.00 -23.69
CA TRP A 141 13.95 -14.03 -22.65
C TRP A 141 12.52 -14.49 -22.41
N SER A 142 12.35 -15.78 -22.09
CA SER A 142 11.07 -16.30 -21.60
C SER A 142 10.82 -15.82 -20.16
N VAL A 143 9.52 -15.67 -19.83
CA VAL A 143 9.08 -15.27 -18.49
C VAL A 143 8.14 -16.33 -17.95
N SER A 144 8.35 -16.75 -16.69
CA SER A 144 7.42 -17.59 -15.95
C SER A 144 7.08 -16.98 -14.60
N ILE A 145 5.87 -17.25 -14.11
CA ILE A 145 5.35 -16.71 -12.86
C ILE A 145 4.83 -17.85 -12.01
N SER A 146 5.20 -17.86 -10.74
CA SER A 146 4.56 -18.72 -9.74
C SER A 146 4.19 -17.93 -8.49
N GLU A 147 3.15 -18.40 -7.81
CA GLU A 147 2.72 -17.84 -6.52
C GLU A 147 2.32 -18.94 -5.55
N THR A 148 2.60 -18.74 -4.28
CA THR A 148 2.21 -19.64 -3.21
C THR A 148 1.46 -18.87 -2.12
N HIS A 149 0.30 -19.36 -1.70
CA HIS A 149 -0.48 -18.83 -0.57
C HIS A 149 -1.01 -19.96 0.30
N HIS A 150 -1.57 -19.60 1.45
CA HIS A 150 -2.16 -20.55 2.38
C HIS A 150 -3.26 -21.41 1.75
N SER A 151 -3.47 -22.60 2.29
CA SER A 151 -4.40 -23.61 1.76
C SER A 151 -5.85 -23.10 1.63
N GLY A 152 -6.27 -22.15 2.49
CA GLY A 152 -7.61 -21.56 2.47
C GLY A 152 -7.84 -20.44 1.45
N LYS A 153 -6.84 -20.06 0.62
CA LYS A 153 -7.02 -19.02 -0.40
C LYS A 153 -7.72 -19.59 -1.65
N VAL A 154 -8.88 -19.02 -1.99
CA VAL A 154 -9.76 -19.52 -3.05
C VAL A 154 -9.32 -19.05 -4.45
N ASP A 155 -9.03 -17.75 -4.61
CA ASP A 155 -8.69 -17.15 -5.90
C ASP A 155 -7.37 -17.71 -6.46
N ARG A 156 -7.37 -18.07 -7.75
CA ARG A 156 -6.21 -18.56 -8.52
C ARG A 156 -6.27 -17.97 -9.94
N PRO A 157 -5.22 -17.26 -10.38
CA PRO A 157 -4.11 -16.75 -9.57
C PRO A 157 -4.56 -15.69 -8.56
N SER A 158 -3.66 -15.34 -7.62
CA SER A 158 -3.92 -14.29 -6.63
C SER A 158 -4.08 -12.91 -7.28
N GLY A 159 -4.76 -11.98 -6.61
CA GLY A 159 -4.89 -10.60 -7.10
C GLY A 159 -3.54 -9.93 -7.40
N THR A 160 -2.52 -10.19 -6.57
CA THR A 160 -1.14 -9.69 -6.80
C THR A 160 -0.52 -10.32 -8.05
N ALA A 161 -0.69 -11.63 -8.25
CA ALA A 161 -0.17 -12.29 -9.45
C ALA A 161 -0.82 -11.76 -10.73
N ARG A 162 -2.15 -11.54 -10.73
CA ARG A 162 -2.85 -10.88 -11.86
C ARG A 162 -2.31 -9.48 -12.14
N THR A 163 -1.98 -8.73 -11.10
CA THR A 163 -1.39 -7.39 -11.29
C THR A 163 0.02 -7.50 -11.89
N ILE A 164 0.82 -8.49 -11.49
CA ILE A 164 2.15 -8.78 -12.08
C ILE A 164 1.99 -9.16 -13.56
N VAL A 165 1.03 -10.02 -13.91
CA VAL A 165 0.70 -10.36 -15.30
C VAL A 165 0.35 -9.11 -16.10
N ALA A 166 -0.52 -8.25 -15.56
CA ALA A 166 -0.90 -7.01 -16.23
C ALA A 166 0.30 -6.05 -16.44
N ASP A 167 1.22 -5.95 -15.49
CA ASP A 167 2.44 -5.13 -15.62
C ASP A 167 3.37 -5.70 -16.72
N LEU A 168 3.55 -7.02 -16.76
CA LEU A 168 4.34 -7.70 -17.80
C LEU A 168 3.69 -7.54 -19.18
N HIS A 169 2.37 -7.67 -19.27
CA HIS A 169 1.63 -7.48 -20.51
C HIS A 169 1.75 -6.04 -21.02
N ALA A 170 1.64 -5.04 -20.12
CA ALA A 170 1.87 -3.64 -20.44
C ALA A 170 3.31 -3.36 -20.92
N ALA A 171 4.28 -4.17 -20.48
CA ALA A 171 5.66 -4.12 -20.92
C ALA A 171 5.94 -4.99 -22.18
N GLY A 172 4.88 -5.42 -22.90
CA GLY A 172 4.99 -6.16 -24.16
C GLY A 172 5.28 -7.66 -24.03
N ARG A 173 5.11 -8.26 -22.83
CA ARG A 173 5.30 -9.70 -22.61
C ARG A 173 3.99 -10.46 -22.86
N ALA A 174 4.06 -11.54 -23.63
CA ALA A 174 2.92 -12.42 -23.88
C ALA A 174 2.79 -13.42 -22.70
N VAL A 175 2.19 -12.99 -21.61
CA VAL A 175 1.92 -13.78 -20.40
C VAL A 175 0.48 -13.53 -19.98
N ASP A 176 -0.29 -14.59 -19.74
CA ASP A 176 -1.68 -14.51 -19.32
C ASP A 176 -1.88 -15.11 -17.92
N ASP A 177 -3.04 -14.87 -17.32
CA ASP A 177 -3.40 -15.43 -16.00
C ASP A 177 -3.32 -16.96 -15.96
N GLY A 178 -3.56 -17.63 -17.08
CA GLY A 178 -3.48 -19.09 -17.25
C GLY A 178 -2.05 -19.63 -17.16
N ASP A 179 -1.04 -18.78 -17.39
CA ASP A 179 0.38 -19.16 -17.34
C ASP A 179 0.94 -19.12 -15.91
N VAL A 180 0.17 -18.58 -14.95
CA VAL A 180 0.60 -18.48 -13.56
C VAL A 180 0.43 -19.80 -12.83
N VAL A 181 1.54 -20.36 -12.33
CA VAL A 181 1.52 -21.54 -11.47
C VAL A 181 1.12 -21.15 -10.05
N SER A 182 -0.06 -21.59 -9.60
CA SER A 182 -0.61 -21.24 -8.29
C SER A 182 -0.54 -22.41 -7.31
N HIS A 183 0.27 -22.27 -6.25
CA HIS A 183 0.38 -23.22 -5.14
C HIS A 183 -0.47 -22.78 -3.94
N ARG A 184 -1.00 -23.76 -3.19
CA ARG A 184 -1.74 -23.56 -1.93
C ARG A 184 -1.16 -24.49 -0.91
N GLU A 185 -0.47 -23.92 0.10
CA GLU A 185 0.36 -24.67 1.04
C GLU A 185 0.31 -24.07 2.44
N GLY A 186 -0.03 -24.89 3.42
CA GLY A 186 -0.02 -24.55 4.83
C GLY A 186 -0.61 -23.18 5.15
N ASP A 187 0.17 -22.36 5.87
CA ASP A 187 -0.17 -21.01 6.31
C ASP A 187 0.62 -19.92 5.58
N VAL A 188 1.19 -20.23 4.40
CA VAL A 188 1.97 -19.27 3.59
C VAL A 188 1.17 -18.00 3.34
N ILE A 189 1.70 -16.86 3.77
CA ILE A 189 1.01 -15.56 3.66
C ILE A 189 0.92 -15.13 2.20
N GLY A 190 2.03 -15.23 1.48
CA GLY A 190 2.10 -14.96 0.05
C GLY A 190 3.54 -14.88 -0.43
N THR A 191 3.88 -15.71 -1.38
CA THR A 191 5.14 -15.69 -2.12
C THR A 191 4.83 -15.48 -3.59
N HIS A 192 5.60 -14.65 -4.28
CA HIS A 192 5.51 -14.44 -5.71
C HIS A 192 6.92 -14.54 -6.29
N GLU A 193 7.06 -15.31 -7.34
CA GLU A 193 8.33 -15.52 -8.03
C GLU A 193 8.15 -15.28 -9.53
N ILE A 194 8.99 -14.44 -10.11
CA ILE A 194 9.04 -14.13 -11.52
C ILE A 194 10.42 -14.49 -12.01
N VAL A 195 10.49 -15.36 -13.02
CA VAL A 195 11.75 -15.85 -13.57
C VAL A 195 11.86 -15.43 -15.02
N PHE A 196 12.93 -14.69 -15.33
CA PHE A 196 13.36 -14.42 -16.70
C PHE A 196 14.49 -15.38 -17.03
N THR A 197 14.42 -16.08 -18.16
CA THR A 197 15.41 -17.10 -18.53
C THR A 197 15.65 -17.17 -20.05
N ASN A 198 16.88 -17.47 -20.42
CA ASN A 198 17.30 -17.86 -21.75
C ASN A 198 18.08 -19.20 -21.67
N ALA A 199 18.84 -19.54 -22.72
CA ALA A 199 19.60 -20.79 -22.76
C ALA A 199 20.79 -20.82 -21.78
N GLU A 200 21.36 -19.65 -21.47
CA GLU A 200 22.64 -19.52 -20.76
C GLU A 200 22.46 -19.16 -19.28
N GLU A 201 21.41 -18.39 -18.95
CA GLU A 201 21.24 -17.85 -17.60
C GLU A 201 19.78 -17.56 -17.25
N ARG A 202 19.53 -17.28 -15.99
CA ARG A 202 18.21 -16.84 -15.49
C ARG A 202 18.35 -15.80 -14.39
N ILE A 203 17.33 -14.93 -14.32
CA ILE A 203 17.17 -13.98 -13.22
C ILE A 203 15.87 -14.32 -12.50
N VAL A 204 15.91 -14.38 -11.17
CA VAL A 204 14.77 -14.67 -10.32
C VAL A 204 14.46 -13.45 -9.46
N LEU A 205 13.26 -12.91 -9.59
CA LEU A 205 12.68 -11.96 -8.65
C LEU A 205 11.73 -12.70 -7.72
N ARG A 206 12.07 -12.80 -6.44
CA ARG A 206 11.23 -13.43 -5.43
C ARG A 206 10.86 -12.44 -4.34
N HIS A 207 9.57 -12.33 -4.08
CA HIS A 207 9.03 -11.64 -2.93
C HIS A 207 8.30 -12.64 -2.02
N GLU A 208 8.53 -12.52 -0.72
CA GLU A 208 7.87 -13.35 0.29
C GLU A 208 7.40 -12.47 1.45
N ALA A 209 6.12 -12.52 1.77
CA ALA A 209 5.57 -11.86 2.95
C ALA A 209 5.79 -12.76 4.17
N MET A 210 6.70 -12.35 5.06
CA MET A 210 7.05 -13.10 6.28
C MET A 210 6.05 -12.88 7.41
N ASP A 211 5.35 -11.73 7.41
CA ASP A 211 4.32 -11.37 8.38
C ASP A 211 3.25 -10.49 7.72
N ARG A 212 2.00 -10.63 8.14
CA ARG A 212 0.88 -9.84 7.58
C ARG A 212 0.95 -8.36 7.92
N SER A 213 1.74 -7.96 8.91
CA SER A 213 1.98 -6.54 9.23
C SER A 213 2.62 -5.76 8.09
N VAL A 214 3.29 -6.45 7.13
CA VAL A 214 3.87 -5.81 5.93
C VAL A 214 2.85 -4.94 5.20
N PHE A 215 1.59 -5.36 5.15
CA PHE A 215 0.52 -4.60 4.50
C PHE A 215 0.11 -3.37 5.31
N ALA A 216 0.02 -3.50 6.64
CA ALA A 216 -0.30 -2.37 7.51
C ALA A 216 0.83 -1.33 7.54
N ILE A 217 2.08 -1.78 7.65
CA ILE A 217 3.27 -0.90 7.63
C ILE A 217 3.37 -0.17 6.29
N GLY A 218 3.12 -0.86 5.19
CA GLY A 218 3.11 -0.25 3.86
C GLY A 218 1.99 0.77 3.70
N ALA A 219 0.76 0.47 4.19
CA ALA A 219 -0.35 1.42 4.19
C ALA A 219 -0.03 2.68 5.02
N ILE A 220 0.54 2.52 6.22
CA ILE A 220 0.94 3.65 7.07
C ILE A 220 2.01 4.50 6.35
N ARG A 221 2.99 3.88 5.70
CA ARG A 221 4.00 4.61 4.92
C ARG A 221 3.37 5.39 3.77
N ALA A 222 2.44 4.78 3.01
CA ALA A 222 1.73 5.45 1.93
C ALA A 222 0.87 6.62 2.46
N ALA A 223 0.22 6.44 3.61
CA ALA A 223 -0.54 7.49 4.26
C ALA A 223 0.36 8.68 4.67
N LYS A 224 1.52 8.42 5.27
CA LYS A 224 2.52 9.47 5.60
C LYS A 224 3.00 10.21 4.35
N TRP A 225 3.24 9.47 3.27
CA TRP A 225 3.66 10.06 2.00
C TRP A 225 2.59 10.99 1.42
N LEU A 226 1.31 10.60 1.49
CA LEU A 226 0.17 11.45 1.08
C LEU A 226 0.05 12.71 1.97
N ALA A 227 0.18 12.55 3.29
CA ALA A 227 0.08 13.65 4.26
C ALA A 227 1.17 14.71 4.10
N ALA A 228 2.25 14.42 3.37
CA ALA A 228 3.35 15.34 3.11
C ALA A 228 3.03 16.43 2.06
N GLY A 229 1.75 16.70 1.76
CA GLY A 229 1.33 17.83 0.93
C GLY A 229 1.36 17.56 -0.57
N ARG A 230 0.83 16.42 -1.00
CA ARG A 230 0.69 16.09 -2.43
C ARG A 230 -0.39 16.95 -3.10
N ALA A 231 -0.21 17.24 -4.38
CA ALA A 231 -1.24 17.91 -5.17
C ALA A 231 -2.44 16.98 -5.41
N ALA A 232 -3.60 17.55 -5.73
CA ALA A 232 -4.73 16.76 -6.21
C ALA A 232 -4.31 15.92 -7.42
N GLY A 233 -4.73 14.65 -7.45
CA GLY A 233 -4.35 13.72 -8.49
C GLY A 233 -4.44 12.27 -8.08
N ARG A 234 -4.21 11.38 -9.04
CA ARG A 234 -4.15 9.94 -8.85
C ARG A 234 -2.73 9.48 -8.61
N TYR A 235 -2.55 8.66 -7.58
CA TYR A 235 -1.27 8.07 -7.19
C TYR A 235 -1.38 6.56 -7.02
N ALA A 236 -0.26 5.87 -7.15
CA ALA A 236 -0.08 4.45 -6.90
C ALA A 236 0.91 4.21 -5.76
N ILE A 237 0.93 3.00 -5.21
CA ILE A 237 1.89 2.64 -4.16
C ILE A 237 3.35 2.78 -4.63
N ALA A 238 3.63 2.63 -5.92
CA ALA A 238 4.96 2.79 -6.51
C ALA A 238 5.50 4.22 -6.34
N ASP A 239 4.63 5.24 -6.38
CA ASP A 239 5.03 6.64 -6.19
C ASP A 239 5.62 6.89 -4.80
N THR A 240 5.29 6.06 -3.82
CA THR A 240 5.82 6.14 -2.45
C THR A 240 7.24 5.58 -2.30
N LEU A 241 7.79 4.96 -3.35
CA LEU A 241 9.14 4.39 -3.33
C LEU A 241 10.22 5.46 -3.55
N ASP A 242 9.87 6.57 -4.19
CA ASP A 242 10.79 7.68 -4.36
C ASP A 242 11.10 8.33 -3.00
N ARG A 243 12.39 8.40 -2.69
CA ARG A 243 12.91 9.03 -1.45
C ARG A 243 13.43 10.45 -1.68
N SER A 244 13.30 10.98 -2.89
CA SER A 244 13.82 12.32 -3.23
C SER A 244 13.03 13.45 -2.55
N ASP A 245 11.82 13.16 -2.08
CA ASP A 245 11.06 14.07 -1.22
C ASP A 245 11.32 13.76 0.26
N PRO A 246 12.05 14.57 1.00
CA PRO A 246 12.10 14.48 2.44
C PRO A 246 10.66 14.65 2.98
N PRO A 247 10.30 14.01 4.11
CA PRO A 247 9.03 14.32 4.76
C PRO A 247 9.05 15.81 5.09
N SER A 248 8.25 16.59 4.35
CA SER A 248 8.05 17.99 4.69
C SER A 248 7.47 18.01 6.11
N ALA A 249 8.12 18.80 6.99
CA ALA A 249 7.57 19.06 8.31
C ALA A 249 6.15 19.61 8.10
N ILE A 250 5.16 18.94 8.69
CA ILE A 250 3.78 19.43 8.69
C ILE A 250 3.84 20.68 9.59
N SER A 251 3.75 21.84 8.99
CA SER A 251 3.62 23.11 9.74
C SER A 251 2.25 23.14 10.39
N ASP A 252 2.19 23.60 11.64
CA ASP A 252 0.99 23.81 12.44
C ASP A 252 -0.04 24.73 11.76
#